data_80edbdb9290078f0df6cb4cda3f89c19
#
_entry.id   80edbdb9290078f0df6cb4cda3f89c19
#
_cell.length_a   1.000
_cell.length_b   1.000
_cell.length_c   1.000
_cell.angle_alpha   90.00
_cell.angle_beta   90.00
_cell.angle_gamma   90.00
#
_symmetry.space_group_name_H-M   'P 1'
#
loop_
_entity.id
_entity.type
_entity.pdbx_description
1 polymer ?
#
loop_
_entity_poly.entity_id
_entity_poly.type
_entity_poly.pdbx_seq_one_letter_code
_entity_poly.pdbx_strand_id
1 'polypeptide(L)'
;MRAQALAAARRLIVEGSDDVLTMRAVADAAGVTYPNLSHHFGSAAGLHAAIAEDLVRELLAGLQTVGIEMNNLEHDYRAVVDRVFDLFSKNGLGRVLGWLVRSGETSRLEPVNRLLADFIAGRSRPSSKSDAKRISRIALIVAFAAYAESSVGSLLGDALGAGASKRRDYFAQALAALRDH
;
A
#
# COMPACT_ATOMS: atom_id res chain seq x y z
N MET A 1 -20.72 9.99 3.67
CA MET A 1 -19.85 11.12 3.30
C MET A 1 -18.36 10.69 3.29
N ARG A 2 -17.76 10.18 4.42
CA ARG A 2 -16.34 9.77 4.44
C ARG A 2 -16.01 8.74 3.34
N ALA A 3 -16.79 7.67 3.21
CA ALA A 3 -16.60 6.66 2.16
C ALA A 3 -16.73 7.22 0.73
N GLN A 4 -17.68 8.14 0.51
CA GLN A 4 -17.87 8.82 -0.78
C GLN A 4 -16.64 9.66 -1.14
N ALA A 5 -16.08 10.40 -0.19
CA ALA A 5 -14.88 11.18 -0.40
C ALA A 5 -13.65 10.31 -0.69
N LEU A 6 -13.48 9.18 0.03
CA LEU A 6 -12.39 8.23 -0.23
C LEU A 6 -12.53 7.58 -1.62
N ALA A 7 -13.75 7.22 -2.04
CA ALA A 7 -14.00 6.69 -3.38
C ALA A 7 -13.69 7.73 -4.48
N ALA A 8 -14.05 8.99 -4.27
CA ALA A 8 -13.70 10.08 -5.18
C ALA A 8 -12.20 10.32 -5.27
N ALA A 9 -11.50 10.34 -4.11
CA ALA A 9 -10.06 10.48 -4.04
C ALA A 9 -9.33 9.35 -4.80
N ARG A 10 -9.79 8.10 -4.63
CA ARG A 10 -9.24 6.95 -5.38
C ARG A 10 -9.38 7.10 -6.89
N ARG A 11 -10.54 7.56 -7.38
CA ARG A 11 -10.71 7.83 -8.81
C ARG A 11 -9.72 8.88 -9.31
N LEU A 12 -9.58 10.00 -8.59
CA LEU A 12 -8.62 11.04 -8.93
C LEU A 12 -7.18 10.53 -8.95
N ILE A 13 -6.82 9.63 -8.03
CA ILE A 13 -5.50 9.00 -8.00
C ILE A 13 -5.27 8.15 -9.26
N VAL A 14 -6.25 7.37 -9.68
CA VAL A 14 -6.12 6.48 -10.85
C VAL A 14 -6.12 7.28 -12.16
N GLU A 15 -6.91 8.33 -12.25
CA GLU A 15 -7.13 9.12 -13.47
C GLU A 15 -6.11 10.27 -13.64
N GLY A 16 -5.45 10.71 -12.57
CA GLY A 16 -4.73 11.98 -12.54
C GLY A 16 -3.23 11.92 -12.36
N SER A 17 -2.62 13.08 -12.60
CA SER A 17 -1.26 13.42 -12.23
C SER A 17 -1.14 13.71 -10.73
N ASP A 18 0.09 13.68 -10.20
CA ASP A 18 0.40 13.80 -8.77
C ASP A 18 -0.15 15.07 -8.08
N ASP A 19 -0.42 16.14 -8.82
CA ASP A 19 -0.88 17.43 -8.30
C ASP A 19 -2.40 17.53 -8.06
N VAL A 20 -3.18 16.50 -8.42
CA VAL A 20 -4.66 16.57 -8.44
C VAL A 20 -5.29 16.20 -7.09
N LEU A 21 -4.58 15.55 -6.17
CA LEU A 21 -5.15 15.09 -4.90
C LEU A 21 -5.19 16.20 -3.84
N THR A 22 -5.96 17.25 -4.11
CA THR A 22 -6.21 18.34 -3.16
C THR A 22 -7.55 18.17 -2.45
N MET A 23 -7.69 18.78 -1.26
CA MET A 23 -8.98 18.81 -0.54
C MET A 23 -10.11 19.36 -1.40
N ARG A 24 -9.86 20.38 -2.23
CA ARG A 24 -10.87 20.98 -3.11
C ARG A 24 -11.27 20.02 -4.22
N ALA A 25 -10.28 19.44 -4.94
CA ALA A 25 -10.57 18.49 -6.01
C ALA A 25 -11.36 17.28 -5.52
N VAL A 26 -11.05 16.78 -4.33
CA VAL A 26 -11.80 15.67 -3.72
C VAL A 26 -13.21 16.09 -3.31
N ALA A 27 -13.39 17.30 -2.76
CA ALA A 27 -14.72 17.82 -2.43
C ALA A 27 -15.60 17.92 -3.68
N ASP A 28 -15.07 18.51 -4.75
CA ASP A 28 -15.77 18.68 -6.03
C ASP A 28 -16.13 17.31 -6.66
N ALA A 29 -15.15 16.38 -6.72
CA ALA A 29 -15.35 15.04 -7.26
C ALA A 29 -16.32 14.16 -6.43
N ALA A 30 -16.42 14.42 -5.14
CA ALA A 30 -17.33 13.74 -4.23
C ALA A 30 -18.71 14.40 -4.17
N GLY A 31 -18.91 15.58 -4.77
CA GLY A 31 -20.15 16.33 -4.65
C GLY A 31 -20.46 16.82 -3.23
N VAL A 32 -19.41 17.13 -2.45
CA VAL A 32 -19.52 17.63 -1.08
C VAL A 32 -18.87 19.00 -0.93
N THR A 33 -19.24 19.75 0.10
CA THR A 33 -18.61 21.06 0.34
C THR A 33 -17.24 20.91 0.98
N TYR A 34 -16.32 21.84 0.69
CA TYR A 34 -15.00 21.90 1.31
C TYR A 34 -15.06 21.91 2.84
N PRO A 35 -15.93 22.71 3.51
CA PRO A 35 -16.08 22.66 4.96
C PRO A 35 -16.45 21.28 5.50
N ASN A 36 -17.34 20.55 4.83
CA ASN A 36 -17.71 19.20 5.23
C ASN A 36 -16.51 18.24 5.11
N LEU A 37 -15.76 18.33 4.02
CA LEU A 37 -14.56 17.52 3.84
C LEU A 37 -13.52 17.85 4.91
N SER A 38 -13.28 19.14 5.17
CA SER A 38 -12.35 19.62 6.19
C SER A 38 -12.76 19.19 7.60
N HIS A 39 -14.05 19.16 7.91
CA HIS A 39 -14.56 18.65 9.20
C HIS A 39 -14.20 17.16 9.40
N HIS A 40 -14.24 16.35 8.34
CA HIS A 40 -13.99 14.90 8.45
C HIS A 40 -12.51 14.52 8.44
N PHE A 41 -11.67 15.22 7.69
CA PHE A 41 -10.26 14.87 7.49
C PHE A 41 -9.30 15.87 8.13
N GLY A 42 -9.78 17.03 8.55
CA GLY A 42 -9.02 18.12 9.17
C GLY A 42 -8.13 18.85 8.16
N SER A 43 -7.28 18.15 7.44
CA SER A 43 -6.30 18.72 6.53
C SER A 43 -6.04 17.82 5.32
N ALA A 44 -5.28 18.33 4.33
CA ALA A 44 -4.81 17.51 3.21
C ALA A 44 -4.01 16.29 3.70
N ALA A 45 -3.17 16.45 4.71
CA ALA A 45 -2.42 15.35 5.31
C ALA A 45 -3.33 14.32 5.97
N GLY A 46 -4.42 14.76 6.65
CA GLY A 46 -5.43 13.87 7.20
C GLY A 46 -6.19 13.09 6.12
N LEU A 47 -6.50 13.74 5.00
CA LEU A 47 -7.10 13.07 3.84
C LEU A 47 -6.16 12.02 3.25
N HIS A 48 -4.89 12.36 3.00
CA HIS A 48 -3.89 11.43 2.48
C HIS A 48 -3.69 10.22 3.41
N ALA A 49 -3.60 10.46 4.72
CA ALA A 49 -3.49 9.38 5.70
C ALA A 49 -4.72 8.46 5.71
N ALA A 50 -5.93 9.03 5.60
CA ALA A 50 -7.16 8.25 5.52
C ALA A 50 -7.25 7.42 4.22
N ILE A 51 -6.74 7.93 3.11
CA ILE A 51 -6.64 7.18 1.84
C ILE A 51 -5.64 6.02 1.99
N ALA A 52 -4.47 6.27 2.57
CA ALA A 52 -3.48 5.22 2.82
C ALA A 52 -4.05 4.12 3.71
N GLU A 53 -4.75 4.48 4.80
CA GLU A 53 -5.42 3.54 5.69
C GLU A 53 -6.46 2.69 4.95
N ASP A 54 -7.28 3.30 4.12
CA ASP A 54 -8.35 2.63 3.37
C ASP A 54 -7.79 1.65 2.33
N LEU A 55 -6.75 2.05 1.59
CA LEU A 55 -6.05 1.21 0.63
C LEU A 55 -5.38 0.00 1.29
N VAL A 56 -4.69 0.20 2.41
CA VAL A 56 -4.05 -0.89 3.16
C VAL A 56 -5.10 -1.83 3.75
N ARG A 57 -6.19 -1.32 4.30
CA ARG A 57 -7.30 -2.15 4.83
C ARG A 57 -7.87 -3.07 3.76
N GLU A 58 -8.09 -2.57 2.56
CA GLU A 58 -8.58 -3.37 1.43
C GLU A 58 -7.58 -4.45 1.00
N LEU A 59 -6.29 -4.11 0.91
CA LEU A 59 -5.23 -5.09 0.65
C LEU A 59 -5.28 -6.23 1.67
N LEU A 60 -5.29 -5.88 2.96
CA LEU A 60 -5.27 -6.86 4.04
C LEU A 60 -6.52 -7.75 4.03
N ALA A 61 -7.70 -7.19 3.75
CA ALA A 61 -8.93 -7.95 3.57
C ALA A 61 -8.82 -8.90 2.35
N GLY A 62 -8.29 -8.42 1.23
CA GLY A 62 -8.06 -9.23 0.04
C GLY A 62 -7.06 -10.36 0.26
N LEU A 63 -6.02 -10.16 1.04
CA LEU A 63 -5.08 -11.21 1.43
C LEU A 63 -5.73 -12.27 2.34
N GLN A 64 -6.74 -11.89 3.12
CA GLN A 64 -7.51 -12.82 3.95
C GLN A 64 -8.42 -13.72 3.13
N THR A 65 -9.12 -13.18 2.13
CA THR A 65 -10.11 -13.92 1.34
C THR A 65 -9.49 -14.97 0.40
N VAL A 66 -8.26 -14.76 -0.04
CA VAL A 66 -7.56 -15.69 -0.95
C VAL A 66 -6.97 -16.90 -0.21
N GLY A 67 -7.18 -16.99 1.13
CA GLY A 67 -6.63 -18.11 1.90
C GLY A 67 -5.11 -18.21 1.80
N ILE A 68 -4.44 -17.09 1.56
CA ILE A 68 -2.98 -17.02 1.72
C ILE A 68 -2.72 -17.23 3.21
N GLU A 69 -2.82 -18.52 3.61
CA GLU A 69 -2.30 -18.95 4.89
C GLU A 69 -0.80 -18.63 4.85
N MET A 70 -0.34 -17.85 5.81
CA MET A 70 1.07 -17.47 5.90
C MET A 70 2.00 -18.69 6.01
N ASN A 71 1.45 -19.86 6.32
CA ASN A 71 2.14 -21.15 6.24
C ASN A 71 2.23 -21.69 4.80
N ASN A 72 1.39 -21.20 3.87
CA ASN A 72 1.40 -21.56 2.44
C ASN A 72 1.85 -20.40 1.54
N LEU A 73 2.44 -19.33 2.08
CA LEU A 73 3.16 -18.31 1.29
C LEU A 73 4.20 -18.92 0.35
N GLU A 74 4.54 -20.17 0.63
CA GLU A 74 5.53 -20.96 -0.10
C GLU A 74 5.18 -21.20 -1.58
N HIS A 75 3.89 -21.13 -1.92
CA HIS A 75 3.44 -21.41 -3.28
C HIS A 75 2.97 -20.16 -4.05
N ASP A 76 2.85 -19.00 -3.41
CA ASP A 76 2.26 -17.84 -4.05
C ASP A 76 2.91 -16.47 -3.72
N TYR A 77 4.24 -16.43 -3.55
CA TYR A 77 4.97 -15.15 -3.42
C TYR A 77 4.66 -14.20 -4.57
N ARG A 78 4.41 -14.73 -5.77
CA ARG A 78 4.10 -13.91 -6.94
C ARG A 78 2.76 -13.19 -6.77
N ALA A 79 1.71 -13.85 -6.28
CA ALA A 79 0.42 -13.21 -6.06
C ALA A 79 0.48 -12.12 -4.97
N VAL A 80 1.26 -12.36 -3.90
CA VAL A 80 1.52 -11.32 -2.88
C VAL A 80 2.26 -10.13 -3.46
N VAL A 81 3.33 -10.38 -4.21
CA VAL A 81 4.10 -9.33 -4.88
C VAL A 81 3.19 -8.52 -5.83
N ASP A 82 2.41 -9.18 -6.68
CA ASP A 82 1.52 -8.51 -7.61
C ASP A 82 0.51 -7.60 -6.90
N ARG A 83 -0.13 -8.07 -5.84
CA ARG A 83 -1.12 -7.29 -5.08
C ARG A 83 -0.51 -6.08 -4.38
N VAL A 84 0.63 -6.28 -3.72
CA VAL A 84 1.30 -5.18 -3.01
C VAL A 84 1.87 -4.18 -4.01
N PHE A 85 2.49 -4.62 -5.08
CA PHE A 85 3.01 -3.73 -6.13
C PHE A 85 1.89 -2.96 -6.84
N ASP A 86 0.76 -3.60 -7.12
CA ASP A 86 -0.41 -2.92 -7.69
C ASP A 86 -1.00 -1.88 -6.73
N LEU A 87 -1.02 -2.17 -5.43
CA LEU A 87 -1.45 -1.20 -4.42
C LEU A 87 -0.60 0.07 -4.46
N PHE A 88 0.71 -0.09 -4.55
CA PHE A 88 1.63 1.05 -4.57
C PHE A 88 1.62 1.81 -5.89
N SER A 89 1.62 1.09 -7.02
CA SER A 89 1.72 1.69 -8.36
C SER A 89 0.37 2.07 -8.96
N LYS A 90 -0.55 1.11 -9.14
CA LYS A 90 -1.83 1.33 -9.82
C LYS A 90 -2.85 2.04 -8.92
N ASN A 91 -2.94 1.61 -7.64
CA ASN A 91 -3.91 2.19 -6.70
C ASN A 91 -3.38 3.47 -6.01
N GLY A 92 -2.11 3.81 -6.24
CA GLY A 92 -1.52 5.10 -5.90
C GLY A 92 -1.05 5.26 -4.46
N LEU A 93 -0.92 4.16 -3.69
CA LEU A 93 -0.39 4.24 -2.31
C LEU A 93 1.02 4.85 -2.29
N GLY A 94 1.88 4.52 -3.28
CA GLY A 94 3.23 5.10 -3.39
C GLY A 94 3.22 6.62 -3.50
N ARG A 95 2.29 7.20 -4.27
CA ARG A 95 2.11 8.65 -4.41
C ARG A 95 1.64 9.30 -3.10
N VAL A 96 0.65 8.69 -2.46
CA VAL A 96 0.11 9.15 -1.17
C VAL A 96 1.19 9.17 -0.09
N LEU A 97 1.95 8.09 0.04
CA LEU A 97 3.07 7.99 0.98
C LEU A 97 4.18 8.98 0.64
N GLY A 98 4.56 9.09 -0.63
CA GLY A 98 5.55 10.06 -1.09
C GLY A 98 5.16 11.50 -0.76
N TRP A 99 3.88 11.85 -0.87
CA TRP A 99 3.38 13.16 -0.46
C TRP A 99 3.52 13.37 1.06
N LEU A 100 3.10 12.40 1.89
CA LEU A 100 3.19 12.48 3.35
C LEU A 100 4.65 12.58 3.83
N VAL A 101 5.57 11.87 3.18
CA VAL A 101 7.01 11.95 3.48
C VAL A 101 7.55 13.35 3.15
N ARG A 102 7.29 13.86 1.95
CA ARG A 102 7.76 15.20 1.54
C ARG A 102 7.17 16.33 2.40
N SER A 103 5.96 16.15 2.90
CA SER A 103 5.27 17.11 3.77
C SER A 103 5.64 17.00 5.26
N GLY A 104 6.49 16.03 5.65
CA GLY A 104 6.85 15.80 7.05
C GLY A 104 5.71 15.22 7.92
N GLU A 105 4.64 14.72 7.32
CA GLU A 105 3.40 14.31 8.00
C GLU A 105 3.31 12.78 8.24
N THR A 106 4.45 12.11 8.33
CA THR A 106 4.54 10.64 8.49
C THR A 106 3.93 10.13 9.79
N SER A 107 3.85 10.95 10.84
CA SER A 107 3.17 10.60 12.10
C SER A 107 1.69 10.26 11.91
N ARG A 108 1.07 10.76 10.85
CA ARG A 108 -0.34 10.46 10.52
C ARG A 108 -0.55 9.03 9.99
N LEU A 109 0.52 8.29 9.72
CA LEU A 109 0.46 6.88 9.32
C LEU A 109 0.31 5.91 10.50
N GLU A 110 0.22 6.40 11.74
CA GLU A 110 0.02 5.56 12.92
C GLU A 110 -1.19 4.59 12.81
N PRO A 111 -2.37 4.97 12.24
CA PRO A 111 -3.45 4.02 12.00
C PRO A 111 -3.06 2.90 11.01
N VAL A 112 -2.28 3.22 9.98
CA VAL A 112 -1.75 2.22 9.03
C VAL A 112 -0.80 1.25 9.72
N ASN A 113 0.10 1.77 10.57
CA ASN A 113 1.03 0.95 11.33
C ASN A 113 0.31 -0.03 12.26
N ARG A 114 -0.77 0.42 12.93
CA ARG A 114 -1.61 -0.45 13.76
C ARG A 114 -2.30 -1.53 12.95
N LEU A 115 -2.90 -1.19 11.81
CA LEU A 115 -3.53 -2.18 10.93
C LEU A 115 -2.56 -3.29 10.51
N LEU A 116 -1.33 -2.92 10.15
CA LEU A 116 -0.29 -3.87 9.79
C LEU A 116 0.14 -4.73 10.98
N ALA A 117 0.33 -4.12 12.16
CA ALA A 117 0.69 -4.83 13.38
C ALA A 117 -0.40 -5.83 13.80
N ASP A 118 -1.68 -5.42 13.77
CA ASP A 118 -2.82 -6.26 14.11
C ASP A 118 -2.98 -7.42 13.11
N PHE A 119 -2.76 -7.14 11.83
CA PHE A 119 -2.79 -8.16 10.79
C PHE A 119 -1.69 -9.22 11.00
N ILE A 120 -0.47 -8.79 11.30
CA ILE A 120 0.66 -9.69 11.59
C ILE A 120 0.36 -10.48 12.88
N ALA A 121 -0.10 -9.83 13.93
CA ALA A 121 -0.43 -10.48 15.21
C ALA A 121 -1.61 -11.46 15.09
N GLY A 122 -2.67 -11.09 14.37
CA GLY A 122 -3.88 -11.91 14.22
C GLY A 122 -3.68 -13.14 13.33
N ARG A 123 -2.73 -13.09 12.40
CA ARG A 123 -2.34 -14.24 11.56
C ARG A 123 -1.26 -15.10 12.16
N SER A 124 -0.48 -14.49 13.02
CA SER A 124 0.41 -15.21 13.89
C SER A 124 -0.44 -15.75 15.06
N ARG A 125 -1.11 -16.90 14.89
CA ARG A 125 -1.02 -17.90 15.93
C ARG A 125 0.37 -18.50 15.74
N PRO A 126 1.43 -17.88 16.22
CA PRO A 126 2.73 -18.40 15.98
C PRO A 126 2.84 -19.61 16.88
N SER A 127 2.98 -20.75 16.28
CA SER A 127 3.63 -21.86 16.95
C SER A 127 5.04 -21.45 17.44
N SER A 128 5.58 -20.32 16.92
CA SER A 128 6.84 -19.75 17.41
C SER A 128 6.96 -18.24 17.17
N LYS A 129 7.73 -17.55 18.06
CA LYS A 129 8.16 -16.15 17.85
C LYS A 129 8.99 -15.97 16.56
N SER A 130 9.50 -17.04 15.98
CA SER A 130 10.27 -17.09 14.74
C SER A 130 9.37 -16.74 13.54
N ASP A 131 8.13 -17.25 13.48
CA ASP A 131 7.25 -17.03 12.35
C ASP A 131 6.80 -15.57 12.25
N ALA A 132 6.47 -14.93 13.37
CA ALA A 132 6.10 -13.51 13.39
C ALA A 132 7.24 -12.61 12.87
N LYS A 133 8.49 -12.91 13.26
CA LYS A 133 9.68 -12.18 12.77
C LYS A 133 9.89 -12.38 11.28
N ARG A 134 9.71 -13.61 10.79
CA ARG A 134 9.83 -13.94 9.36
C ARG A 134 8.79 -13.18 8.53
N ILE A 135 7.54 -13.18 8.98
CA ILE A 135 6.44 -12.47 8.34
C ILE A 135 6.72 -10.97 8.27
N SER A 136 7.11 -10.36 9.40
CA SER A 136 7.44 -8.94 9.46
C SER A 136 8.58 -8.59 8.51
N ARG A 137 9.62 -9.43 8.42
CA ARG A 137 10.74 -9.24 7.51
C ARG A 137 10.30 -9.28 6.05
N ILE A 138 9.49 -10.27 5.66
CA ILE A 138 8.96 -10.39 4.30
C ILE A 138 8.08 -9.17 3.97
N ALA A 139 7.15 -8.80 4.85
CA ALA A 139 6.27 -7.65 4.65
C ALA A 139 7.06 -6.36 4.45
N LEU A 140 8.12 -6.15 5.24
CA LEU A 140 9.00 -4.99 5.12
C LEU A 140 9.73 -4.95 3.78
N ILE A 141 10.32 -6.07 3.35
CA ILE A 141 11.04 -6.17 2.07
C ILE A 141 10.09 -5.91 0.90
N VAL A 142 8.89 -6.52 0.91
CA VAL A 142 7.89 -6.34 -0.15
C VAL A 142 7.39 -4.90 -0.20
N ALA A 143 7.13 -4.27 0.96
CA ALA A 143 6.67 -2.88 1.01
C ALA A 143 7.72 -1.91 0.47
N PHE A 144 8.99 -2.05 0.85
CA PHE A 144 10.07 -1.23 0.31
C PHE A 144 10.27 -1.44 -1.19
N ALA A 145 10.25 -2.70 -1.65
CA ALA A 145 10.36 -3.00 -3.06
C ALA A 145 9.21 -2.41 -3.88
N ALA A 146 7.97 -2.50 -3.37
CA ALA A 146 6.78 -1.95 -4.02
C ALA A 146 6.81 -0.41 -4.06
N TYR A 147 7.29 0.24 -3.00
CA TYR A 147 7.47 1.69 -2.97
C TYR A 147 8.53 2.14 -3.99
N ALA A 148 9.69 1.47 -4.02
CA ALA A 148 10.74 1.75 -5.00
C ALA A 148 10.25 1.52 -6.44
N GLU A 149 9.54 0.41 -6.69
CA GLU A 149 8.92 0.11 -7.99
C GLU A 149 7.94 1.19 -8.42
N SER A 150 7.10 1.70 -7.51
CA SER A 150 6.13 2.76 -7.81
C SER A 150 6.78 4.11 -8.12
N SER A 151 8.01 4.33 -7.65
CA SER A 151 8.71 5.62 -7.75
C SER A 151 9.73 5.66 -8.89
N VAL A 152 10.54 4.60 -9.04
CA VAL A 152 11.66 4.55 -9.99
C VAL A 152 11.69 3.27 -10.83
N GLY A 153 10.68 2.40 -10.71
CA GLY A 153 10.67 1.08 -11.34
C GLY A 153 10.74 1.14 -12.86
N SER A 154 10.04 2.07 -13.53
CA SER A 154 10.12 2.25 -14.99
C SER A 154 11.52 2.69 -15.42
N LEU A 155 12.08 3.69 -14.72
CA LEU A 155 13.43 4.20 -15.02
C LEU A 155 14.49 3.10 -14.93
N LEU A 156 14.49 2.34 -13.83
CA LEU A 156 15.45 1.26 -13.63
C LEU A 156 15.17 0.07 -14.57
N GLY A 157 13.90 -0.21 -14.83
CA GLY A 157 13.50 -1.27 -15.75
C GLY A 157 13.96 -1.03 -17.16
N ASP A 158 13.83 0.17 -17.66
CA ASP A 158 14.30 0.56 -18.98
C ASP A 158 15.84 0.50 -19.07
N ALA A 159 16.54 1.01 -18.05
CA ALA A 159 18.00 0.99 -17.98
C ALA A 159 18.58 -0.44 -17.89
N LEU A 160 17.89 -1.38 -17.24
CA LEU A 160 18.36 -2.74 -16.99
C LEU A 160 17.70 -3.80 -17.90
N GLY A 161 16.88 -3.39 -18.87
CA GLY A 161 16.19 -4.30 -19.80
C GLY A 161 15.20 -5.24 -19.11
N ALA A 162 14.59 -4.82 -18.00
CA ALA A 162 13.67 -5.61 -17.22
C ALA A 162 12.28 -4.94 -17.12
N GLY A 163 11.32 -5.37 -17.94
CA GLY A 163 9.93 -4.93 -17.86
C GLY A 163 9.27 -5.26 -16.51
N ALA A 164 8.15 -4.60 -16.20
CA ALA A 164 7.48 -4.68 -14.89
C ALA A 164 7.17 -6.12 -14.45
N SER A 165 6.68 -6.98 -15.34
CA SER A 165 6.39 -8.38 -15.02
C SER A 165 7.64 -9.14 -14.60
N LYS A 166 8.74 -8.96 -15.34
CA LYS A 166 10.02 -9.62 -15.07
C LYS A 166 10.63 -9.17 -13.72
N ARG A 167 10.51 -7.90 -13.39
CA ARG A 167 10.94 -7.39 -12.06
C ARG A 167 10.16 -8.03 -10.91
N ARG A 168 8.84 -8.19 -11.07
CA ARG A 168 7.99 -8.88 -10.09
C ARG A 168 8.36 -10.35 -9.95
N ASP A 169 8.70 -11.03 -11.04
CA ASP A 169 9.22 -12.41 -11.00
C ASP A 169 10.52 -12.48 -10.19
N TYR A 170 11.43 -11.55 -10.40
CA TYR A 170 12.69 -11.51 -9.64
C TYR A 170 12.45 -11.30 -8.14
N PHE A 171 11.52 -10.42 -7.76
CA PHE A 171 11.17 -10.22 -6.34
C PHE A 171 10.52 -11.47 -5.74
N ALA A 172 9.62 -12.13 -6.46
CA ALA A 172 8.99 -13.35 -5.98
C ALA A 172 10.02 -14.48 -5.79
N GLN A 173 10.96 -14.64 -6.71
CA GLN A 173 12.06 -15.61 -6.61
C GLN A 173 12.99 -15.29 -5.43
N ALA A 174 13.33 -14.01 -5.23
CA ALA A 174 14.16 -13.59 -4.10
C ALA A 174 13.49 -13.87 -2.75
N LEU A 175 12.17 -13.64 -2.65
CA LEU A 175 11.40 -13.96 -1.44
C LEU A 175 11.35 -15.47 -1.17
N ALA A 176 11.20 -16.30 -2.22
CA ALA A 176 11.23 -17.74 -2.10
C ALA A 176 12.60 -18.23 -1.58
N ALA A 177 13.68 -17.64 -2.07
CA ALA A 177 15.06 -17.99 -1.62
C ALA A 177 15.32 -17.60 -0.15
N LEU A 178 14.70 -16.53 0.37
CA LEU A 178 14.84 -16.09 1.76
C LEU A 178 14.11 -17.01 2.77
N ARG A 179 13.33 -17.97 2.29
CA ARG A 179 12.62 -18.94 3.12
C ARG A 179 13.56 -19.92 3.79
N ASP A 180 14.58 -20.33 3.08
CA ASP A 180 15.44 -21.46 3.44
C ASP A 180 16.60 -21.04 4.39
N HIS A 181 16.56 -19.77 4.84
CA HIS A 181 17.50 -19.15 5.78
C HIS A 181 16.76 -18.45 6.94
#